data_681109c101cb89fd09d3849a700d2a80
#
_entry.id   681109c101cb89fd09d3849a700d2a80
#
_cell.length_a   1.000
_cell.length_b   1.000
_cell.length_c   1.000
_cell.angle_alpha   90.00
_cell.angle_beta   90.00
_cell.angle_gamma   90.00
#
_symmetry.space_group_name_H-M   'P 1'
#
loop_
_entity.id
_entity.type
_entity.pdbx_description
1 polymer ?
#
loop_
_entity_poly.entity_id
_entity_poly.type
_entity_poly.pdbx_seq_one_letter_code
_entity_poly.pdbx_strand_id
1 'polypeptide(L)'
;MTETKNPFLEPYNTPHHTPPFHLIKVEHYEPAIREGMKEQNEEIDAIVNNAEKPNFQNTIVALERSGSLLERVTTIFGNLLSAETNDEMQELAEKMMPLLAEHNNSISLNEKLFARIKAVYDRKDQLTLNGEDSMLLQKTYDGFIRSGANLQGEAKEKYRRLNTELSVLALRFSQNLLKETNNYELSLTTSQLEGLPESMLESYAQTAKEKGKEGNIITLDAPSFVPFMKYCKDRTLRQQLYMAYNTQCTHDNEYNNMDIIKQLVNIRMELVQLLSLIHISEPTRRTPIS
;
A
#
# COMPACT_ATOMS: atom_id res chain seq x y z
N MET A 1 -31.94 -15.47 -12.56
CA MET A 1 -30.57 -15.44 -12.03
C MET A 1 -30.64 -14.55 -10.80
N THR A 2 -30.49 -15.09 -9.61
CA THR A 2 -30.39 -14.26 -8.39
C THR A 2 -29.13 -13.43 -8.52
N GLU A 3 -29.27 -12.12 -8.61
CA GLU A 3 -28.13 -11.19 -8.45
C GLU A 3 -27.42 -11.57 -7.16
N THR A 4 -26.22 -12.10 -7.28
CA THR A 4 -25.36 -12.38 -6.13
C THR A 4 -24.99 -11.02 -5.53
N LYS A 5 -25.62 -10.69 -4.41
CA LYS A 5 -25.34 -9.44 -3.70
C LYS A 5 -23.84 -9.36 -3.38
N ASN A 6 -23.25 -8.20 -3.62
CA ASN A 6 -21.84 -7.98 -3.33
C ASN A 6 -21.59 -8.05 -1.81
N PRO A 7 -20.74 -8.98 -1.31
CA PRO A 7 -20.53 -9.17 0.13
C PRO A 7 -19.98 -7.92 0.84
N PHE A 8 -19.30 -7.03 0.14
CA PHE A 8 -18.78 -5.78 0.71
C PHE A 8 -19.86 -4.75 1.04
N LEU A 9 -20.99 -4.80 0.33
CA LEU A 9 -22.09 -3.85 0.49
C LEU A 9 -23.10 -4.29 1.54
N GLU A 10 -22.94 -5.48 2.12
CA GLU A 10 -23.80 -6.02 3.15
C GLU A 10 -23.11 -6.01 4.53
N PRO A 11 -23.85 -5.93 5.63
CA PRO A 11 -23.29 -6.12 6.96
C PRO A 11 -22.67 -7.51 7.12
N TYR A 12 -21.50 -7.60 7.74
CA TYR A 12 -20.86 -8.89 8.00
C TYR A 12 -21.53 -9.61 9.17
N ASN A 13 -22.29 -10.68 8.87
CA ASN A 13 -22.96 -11.54 9.87
C ASN A 13 -22.08 -12.73 10.30
N THR A 14 -20.79 -12.58 10.22
CA THR A 14 -19.76 -13.55 10.64
C THR A 14 -19.39 -13.35 12.11
N PRO A 15 -18.79 -14.36 12.78
CA PRO A 15 -18.26 -14.17 14.12
C PRO A 15 -17.28 -12.99 14.16
N HIS A 16 -17.44 -12.15 15.17
CA HIS A 16 -16.65 -10.91 15.34
C HIS A 16 -16.71 -9.92 14.17
N HIS A 17 -17.71 -10.00 13.32
CA HIS A 17 -17.87 -9.17 12.11
C HIS A 17 -16.66 -9.22 11.18
N THR A 18 -15.98 -10.37 11.12
CA THR A 18 -14.85 -10.59 10.21
C THR A 18 -15.33 -10.62 8.75
N PRO A 19 -14.49 -10.22 7.76
CA PRO A 19 -14.87 -10.31 6.35
C PRO A 19 -15.23 -11.74 5.96
N PRO A 20 -16.31 -11.95 5.21
CA PRO A 20 -16.71 -13.28 4.73
C PRO A 20 -15.84 -13.72 3.54
N PHE A 21 -14.54 -13.99 3.75
CA PHE A 21 -13.56 -14.28 2.71
C PHE A 21 -14.01 -15.37 1.72
N HIS A 22 -14.76 -16.38 2.19
CA HIS A 22 -15.28 -17.45 1.35
C HIS A 22 -16.35 -17.02 0.32
N LEU A 23 -16.92 -15.82 0.48
CA LEU A 23 -17.89 -15.22 -0.44
C LEU A 23 -17.26 -14.13 -1.32
N ILE A 24 -16.12 -13.59 -0.91
CA ILE A 24 -15.46 -12.50 -1.62
C ILE A 24 -14.72 -13.05 -2.84
N LYS A 25 -14.96 -12.42 -4.00
CA LYS A 25 -14.27 -12.70 -5.27
C LYS A 25 -13.69 -11.42 -5.85
N VAL A 26 -12.78 -11.56 -6.81
CA VAL A 26 -12.12 -10.42 -7.46
C VAL A 26 -13.15 -9.46 -8.08
N GLU A 27 -14.19 -9.99 -8.72
CA GLU A 27 -15.29 -9.22 -9.34
C GLU A 27 -16.06 -8.29 -8.37
N HIS A 28 -15.99 -8.54 -7.06
CA HIS A 28 -16.69 -7.75 -6.05
C HIS A 28 -15.97 -6.46 -5.66
N TYR A 29 -14.64 -6.37 -5.86
CA TYR A 29 -13.84 -5.23 -5.39
C TYR A 29 -14.14 -3.94 -6.14
N GLU A 30 -14.09 -3.96 -7.48
CA GLU A 30 -14.28 -2.73 -8.25
C GLU A 30 -15.63 -2.05 -7.98
N PRO A 31 -16.78 -2.74 -8.03
CA PRO A 31 -18.06 -2.12 -7.72
C PRO A 31 -18.11 -1.57 -6.30
N ALA A 32 -17.54 -2.30 -5.32
CA ALA A 32 -17.55 -1.86 -3.91
C ALA A 32 -16.62 -0.67 -3.67
N ILE A 33 -15.43 -0.63 -4.30
CA ILE A 33 -14.52 0.52 -4.23
C ILE A 33 -15.20 1.76 -4.84
N ARG A 34 -15.86 1.62 -5.99
CA ARG A 34 -16.57 2.75 -6.63
C ARG A 34 -17.73 3.27 -5.80
N GLU A 35 -18.51 2.37 -5.20
CA GLU A 35 -19.59 2.79 -4.30
C GLU A 35 -19.03 3.44 -3.04
N GLY A 36 -17.96 2.89 -2.44
CA GLY A 36 -17.29 3.50 -1.29
C GLY A 36 -16.71 4.89 -1.58
N MET A 37 -16.14 5.10 -2.77
CA MET A 37 -15.69 6.43 -3.21
C MET A 37 -16.86 7.40 -3.36
N LYS A 38 -18.00 6.94 -3.89
CA LYS A 38 -19.19 7.74 -4.05
C LYS A 38 -19.78 8.13 -2.69
N GLU A 39 -19.97 7.16 -1.79
CA GLU A 39 -20.45 7.41 -0.42
C GLU A 39 -19.56 8.42 0.30
N GLN A 40 -18.24 8.23 0.24
CA GLN A 40 -17.30 9.17 0.87
C GLN A 40 -17.40 10.57 0.28
N ASN A 41 -17.56 10.72 -1.03
CA ASN A 41 -17.77 12.04 -1.65
C ASN A 41 -19.06 12.71 -1.14
N GLU A 42 -20.15 11.96 -1.00
CA GLU A 42 -21.41 12.48 -0.45
C GLU A 42 -21.23 12.93 1.02
N GLU A 43 -20.49 12.15 1.82
CA GLU A 43 -20.17 12.50 3.21
C GLU A 43 -19.28 13.76 3.30
N ILE A 44 -18.25 13.86 2.44
CA ILE A 44 -17.40 15.07 2.36
C ILE A 44 -18.22 16.29 1.93
N ASP A 45 -19.10 16.14 0.95
CA ASP A 45 -19.97 17.20 0.49
C ASP A 45 -20.93 17.65 1.60
N ALA A 46 -21.44 16.73 2.41
CA ALA A 46 -22.25 17.06 3.58
C ALA A 46 -21.47 17.87 4.62
N ILE A 47 -20.20 17.54 4.87
CA ILE A 47 -19.31 18.30 5.76
C ILE A 47 -19.09 19.71 5.18
N VAL A 48 -18.69 19.78 3.91
CA VAL A 48 -18.32 21.05 3.24
C VAL A 48 -19.48 22.02 3.15
N ASN A 49 -20.69 21.52 2.87
CA ASN A 49 -21.89 22.32 2.69
C ASN A 49 -22.72 22.49 3.99
N ASN A 50 -22.23 22.04 5.13
CA ASN A 50 -22.91 22.23 6.40
C ASN A 50 -23.02 23.71 6.73
N ALA A 51 -24.26 24.20 6.92
CA ALA A 51 -24.57 25.62 7.19
C ALA A 51 -24.11 26.08 8.59
N GLU A 52 -23.88 25.14 9.50
CA GLU A 52 -23.40 25.48 10.84
C GLU A 52 -21.91 25.86 10.81
N LYS A 53 -21.53 26.70 11.78
CA LYS A 53 -20.11 27.02 11.98
C LYS A 53 -19.28 25.72 12.20
N PRO A 54 -18.09 25.62 11.60
CA PRO A 54 -17.22 24.46 11.81
C PRO A 54 -16.95 24.27 13.30
N ASN A 55 -17.12 23.04 13.77
CA ASN A 55 -16.78 22.61 15.13
C ASN A 55 -16.15 21.22 15.10
N PHE A 56 -15.67 20.73 16.24
CA PHE A 56 -14.99 19.45 16.33
C PHE A 56 -15.88 18.29 15.83
N GLN A 57 -17.16 18.26 16.22
CA GLN A 57 -18.09 17.19 15.86
C GLN A 57 -18.48 17.22 14.38
N ASN A 58 -18.92 18.39 13.85
CA ASN A 58 -19.44 18.50 12.50
C ASN A 58 -18.34 18.62 11.42
N THR A 59 -17.08 18.61 11.81
CA THR A 59 -15.96 18.73 10.86
C THR A 59 -14.92 17.62 11.09
N ILE A 60 -14.31 17.52 12.28
CA ILE A 60 -13.22 16.57 12.53
C ILE A 60 -13.74 15.15 12.72
N VAL A 61 -14.71 14.96 13.63
CA VAL A 61 -15.32 13.64 13.86
C VAL A 61 -16.12 13.16 12.64
N ALA A 62 -16.81 14.07 11.95
CA ALA A 62 -17.52 13.74 10.72
C ALA A 62 -16.56 13.26 9.62
N LEU A 63 -15.40 13.92 9.48
CA LEU A 63 -14.35 13.52 8.53
C LEU A 63 -13.73 12.18 8.91
N GLU A 64 -13.41 11.97 10.18
CA GLU A 64 -12.84 10.69 10.67
C GLU A 64 -13.74 9.49 10.40
N ARG A 65 -15.07 9.70 10.44
CA ARG A 65 -16.05 8.65 10.16
C ARG A 65 -16.36 8.45 8.68
N SER A 66 -15.92 9.38 7.83
CA SER A 66 -16.20 9.32 6.40
C SER A 66 -15.39 8.22 5.71
N GLY A 67 -15.98 7.61 4.67
CA GLY A 67 -15.32 6.62 3.84
C GLY A 67 -15.16 5.24 4.48
N SER A 68 -15.94 4.90 5.48
CA SER A 68 -15.83 3.62 6.20
C SER A 68 -16.02 2.39 5.30
N LEU A 69 -16.87 2.47 4.28
CA LEU A 69 -17.01 1.41 3.27
C LEU A 69 -15.74 1.30 2.44
N LEU A 70 -15.24 2.43 1.92
CA LEU A 70 -14.03 2.47 1.10
C LEU A 70 -12.82 1.91 1.85
N GLU A 71 -12.61 2.36 3.10
CA GLU A 71 -11.52 1.89 3.96
C GLU A 71 -11.60 0.38 4.17
N ARG A 72 -12.79 -0.15 4.50
CA ARG A 72 -13.00 -1.58 4.70
C ARG A 72 -12.65 -2.39 3.47
N VAL A 73 -13.11 -1.98 2.29
CA VAL A 73 -12.85 -2.68 1.03
C VAL A 73 -11.40 -2.59 0.62
N THR A 74 -10.79 -1.39 0.69
CA THR A 74 -9.39 -1.19 0.29
C THR A 74 -8.41 -1.84 1.24
N THR A 75 -8.73 -1.92 2.53
CA THR A 75 -7.91 -2.65 3.51
C THR A 75 -7.86 -4.15 3.18
N ILE A 76 -9.02 -4.76 2.89
CA ILE A 76 -9.08 -6.18 2.51
C ILE A 76 -8.36 -6.40 1.17
N PHE A 77 -8.61 -5.53 0.20
CA PHE A 77 -7.95 -5.58 -1.11
C PHE A 77 -6.44 -5.52 -0.99
N GLY A 78 -5.91 -4.54 -0.25
CA GLY A 78 -4.46 -4.37 -0.06
C GLY A 78 -3.81 -5.55 0.68
N ASN A 79 -4.49 -6.11 1.68
CA ASN A 79 -3.99 -7.29 2.39
C ASN A 79 -3.90 -8.51 1.49
N LEU A 80 -4.96 -8.81 0.72
CA LEU A 80 -4.97 -9.96 -0.19
C LEU A 80 -4.07 -9.75 -1.40
N LEU A 81 -3.95 -8.52 -1.91
CA LEU A 81 -3.00 -8.19 -2.97
C LEU A 81 -1.55 -8.48 -2.56
N SER A 82 -1.24 -8.36 -1.26
CA SER A 82 0.10 -8.61 -0.72
C SER A 82 0.33 -10.06 -0.29
N ALA A 83 -0.70 -10.75 0.19
CA ALA A 83 -0.57 -12.07 0.82
C ALA A 83 -1.03 -13.22 -0.08
N GLU A 84 -2.04 -13.01 -0.92
CA GLU A 84 -2.65 -14.06 -1.75
C GLU A 84 -3.15 -13.45 -3.06
N THR A 85 -2.22 -12.95 -3.86
CA THR A 85 -2.52 -12.30 -5.13
C THR A 85 -2.58 -13.30 -6.30
N ASN A 86 -3.25 -12.89 -7.37
CA ASN A 86 -3.24 -13.54 -8.67
C ASN A 86 -3.25 -12.47 -9.79
N ASP A 87 -3.17 -12.89 -11.04
CA ASP A 87 -3.10 -11.97 -12.18
C ASP A 87 -4.32 -11.03 -12.25
N GLU A 88 -5.55 -11.54 -11.99
CA GLU A 88 -6.76 -10.73 -11.98
C GLU A 88 -6.71 -9.64 -10.89
N MET A 89 -6.18 -9.96 -9.71
CA MET A 89 -5.99 -8.98 -8.62
C MET A 89 -4.95 -7.93 -8.99
N GLN A 90 -3.87 -8.31 -9.68
CA GLN A 90 -2.84 -7.39 -10.14
C GLN A 90 -3.37 -6.45 -11.22
N GLU A 91 -4.12 -6.95 -12.20
CA GLU A 91 -4.79 -6.14 -13.23
C GLU A 91 -5.80 -5.17 -12.60
N LEU A 92 -6.58 -5.64 -11.62
CA LEU A 92 -7.50 -4.78 -10.89
C LEU A 92 -6.75 -3.68 -10.12
N ALA A 93 -5.61 -3.99 -9.51
CA ALA A 93 -4.78 -3.00 -8.82
C ALA A 93 -4.27 -1.91 -9.78
N GLU A 94 -3.80 -2.29 -10.98
CA GLU A 94 -3.38 -1.33 -12.01
C GLU A 94 -4.51 -0.36 -12.40
N LYS A 95 -5.73 -0.86 -12.45
CA LYS A 95 -6.92 -0.05 -12.76
C LYS A 95 -7.35 0.84 -11.59
N MET A 96 -7.34 0.31 -10.37
CA MET A 96 -7.94 1.00 -9.23
C MET A 96 -6.99 1.95 -8.49
N MET A 97 -5.67 1.66 -8.44
CA MET A 97 -4.72 2.50 -7.69
C MET A 97 -4.66 3.96 -8.17
N PRO A 98 -4.66 4.26 -9.49
CA PRO A 98 -4.73 5.64 -9.95
C PRO A 98 -6.03 6.35 -9.57
N LEU A 99 -7.17 5.63 -9.61
CA LEU A 99 -8.47 6.18 -9.23
C LEU A 99 -8.55 6.48 -7.74
N LEU A 100 -8.02 5.60 -6.89
CA LEU A 100 -7.92 5.80 -5.45
C LEU A 100 -6.98 6.98 -5.11
N ALA A 101 -5.86 7.10 -5.81
CA ALA A 101 -4.94 8.23 -5.64
C ALA A 101 -5.63 9.57 -6.00
N GLU A 102 -6.35 9.61 -7.10
CA GLU A 102 -7.10 10.82 -7.52
C GLU A 102 -8.24 11.12 -6.54
N HIS A 103 -8.97 10.12 -6.06
CA HIS A 103 -10.00 10.28 -5.04
C HIS A 103 -9.42 10.88 -3.76
N ASN A 104 -8.31 10.33 -3.26
CA ASN A 104 -7.61 10.85 -2.08
C ASN A 104 -7.11 12.29 -2.30
N ASN A 105 -6.58 12.59 -3.48
CA ASN A 105 -6.18 13.95 -3.85
C ASN A 105 -7.39 14.91 -3.86
N SER A 106 -8.56 14.48 -4.33
CA SER A 106 -9.77 15.30 -4.38
C SER A 106 -10.22 15.73 -2.99
N ILE A 107 -10.05 14.87 -1.99
CA ILE A 107 -10.38 15.15 -0.58
C ILE A 107 -9.29 16.01 0.08
N SER A 108 -8.04 15.56 0.02
CA SER A 108 -6.92 16.22 0.71
C SER A 108 -6.61 17.62 0.18
N LEU A 109 -6.91 17.88 -1.09
CA LEU A 109 -6.74 19.16 -1.76
C LEU A 109 -8.05 19.99 -1.82
N ASN A 110 -9.11 19.57 -1.12
CA ASN A 110 -10.37 20.31 -1.07
C ASN A 110 -10.24 21.54 -0.19
N GLU A 111 -10.23 22.71 -0.82
CA GLU A 111 -10.03 23.99 -0.14
C GLU A 111 -11.14 24.32 0.88
N LYS A 112 -12.40 23.99 0.55
CA LYS A 112 -13.53 24.25 1.44
C LYS A 112 -13.47 23.35 2.68
N LEU A 113 -13.12 22.06 2.49
CA LEU A 113 -12.94 21.13 3.59
C LEU A 113 -11.78 21.59 4.48
N PHE A 114 -10.64 21.94 3.88
CA PHE A 114 -9.48 22.41 4.64
C PHE A 114 -9.78 23.72 5.39
N ALA A 115 -10.53 24.66 4.80
CA ALA A 115 -10.94 25.88 5.49
C ALA A 115 -11.77 25.57 6.75
N ARG A 116 -12.65 24.56 6.71
CA ARG A 116 -13.41 24.12 7.89
C ARG A 116 -12.50 23.49 8.95
N ILE A 117 -11.60 22.60 8.55
CA ILE A 117 -10.62 21.99 9.46
C ILE A 117 -9.77 23.06 10.14
N LYS A 118 -9.24 23.99 9.35
CA LYS A 118 -8.43 25.11 9.85
C LYS A 118 -9.21 26.00 10.84
N ALA A 119 -10.46 26.28 10.55
CA ALA A 119 -11.31 27.10 11.43
C ALA A 119 -11.57 26.42 12.79
N VAL A 120 -11.57 25.09 12.87
CA VAL A 120 -11.62 24.35 14.15
C VAL A 120 -10.25 24.39 14.82
N TYR A 121 -9.18 24.12 14.08
CA TYR A 121 -7.82 24.08 14.58
C TYR A 121 -7.35 25.42 15.18
N ASP A 122 -7.63 26.54 14.50
CA ASP A 122 -7.26 27.88 14.97
C ASP A 122 -7.89 28.26 16.32
N ARG A 123 -8.92 27.52 16.75
CA ARG A 123 -9.60 27.72 18.05
C ARG A 123 -9.32 26.58 19.04
N LYS A 124 -8.34 25.72 18.77
CA LYS A 124 -8.06 24.53 19.59
C LYS A 124 -7.90 24.82 21.09
N ASP A 125 -7.27 25.93 21.43
CA ASP A 125 -7.04 26.34 22.82
C ASP A 125 -8.34 26.81 23.55
N GLN A 126 -9.41 27.04 22.78
CA GLN A 126 -10.74 27.43 23.31
C GLN A 126 -11.69 26.22 23.42
N LEU A 127 -11.27 25.05 22.92
CA LEU A 127 -12.08 23.84 22.93
C LEU A 127 -11.75 23.00 24.17
N THR A 128 -12.80 22.47 24.78
CA THR A 128 -12.63 21.48 25.87
C THR A 128 -12.54 20.09 25.26
N LEU A 129 -11.34 19.70 24.81
CA LEU A 129 -11.05 18.40 24.23
C LEU A 129 -10.28 17.54 25.23
N ASN A 130 -10.55 16.24 25.23
CA ASN A 130 -9.69 15.26 25.92
C ASN A 130 -8.38 15.05 25.13
N GLY A 131 -7.47 14.22 25.64
CA GLY A 131 -6.17 13.99 25.00
C GLY A 131 -6.27 13.33 23.62
N GLU A 132 -7.21 12.40 23.45
CA GLU A 132 -7.46 11.70 22.19
C GLU A 132 -8.05 12.65 21.13
N ASP A 133 -9.07 13.39 21.48
CA ASP A 133 -9.71 14.39 20.60
C ASP A 133 -8.73 15.48 20.17
N SER A 134 -7.88 15.95 21.09
CA SER A 134 -6.84 16.93 20.79
C SER A 134 -5.81 16.37 19.81
N MET A 135 -5.43 15.10 19.98
CA MET A 135 -4.52 14.43 19.05
C MET A 135 -5.17 14.22 17.69
N LEU A 136 -6.44 13.81 17.62
CA LEU A 136 -7.18 13.67 16.38
C LEU A 136 -7.21 14.99 15.61
N LEU A 137 -7.58 16.11 16.27
CA LEU A 137 -7.57 17.42 15.65
C LEU A 137 -6.18 17.81 15.10
N GLN A 138 -5.14 17.63 15.91
CA GLN A 138 -3.76 17.92 15.49
C GLN A 138 -3.34 17.08 14.30
N LYS A 139 -3.57 15.76 14.36
CA LYS A 139 -3.19 14.82 13.28
C LYS A 139 -3.96 15.10 11.98
N THR A 140 -5.25 15.40 12.07
CA THR A 140 -6.06 15.76 10.90
C THR A 140 -5.52 17.03 10.24
N TYR A 141 -5.27 18.09 11.00
CA TYR A 141 -4.74 19.33 10.46
C TYR A 141 -3.35 19.13 9.82
N ASP A 142 -2.42 18.49 10.53
CA ASP A 142 -1.08 18.22 10.03
C ASP A 142 -1.09 17.30 8.80
N GLY A 143 -2.00 16.32 8.76
CA GLY A 143 -2.21 15.44 7.61
C GLY A 143 -2.58 16.22 6.36
N PHE A 144 -3.53 17.13 6.45
CA PHE A 144 -3.93 17.99 5.32
C PHE A 144 -2.81 18.91 4.86
N ILE A 145 -2.06 19.52 5.79
CA ILE A 145 -0.88 20.34 5.44
C ILE A 145 0.14 19.52 4.66
N ARG A 146 0.48 18.33 5.16
CA ARG A 146 1.46 17.42 4.52
C ARG A 146 0.96 16.85 3.19
N SER A 147 -0.34 16.81 2.99
CA SER A 147 -0.98 16.40 1.73
C SER A 147 -1.22 17.58 0.77
N GLY A 148 -0.62 18.74 1.03
CA GLY A 148 -0.64 19.86 0.10
C GLY A 148 -1.87 20.76 0.15
N ALA A 149 -2.67 20.72 1.23
CA ALA A 149 -3.88 21.55 1.36
C ALA A 149 -3.61 23.07 1.27
N ASN A 150 -2.40 23.50 1.59
CA ASN A 150 -1.96 24.90 1.46
C ASN A 150 -1.49 25.27 0.04
N LEU A 151 -1.33 24.31 -0.86
CA LEU A 151 -0.89 24.57 -2.22
C LEU A 151 -2.00 25.20 -3.05
N GLN A 152 -1.62 26.12 -3.94
CA GLN A 152 -2.54 26.82 -4.84
C GLN A 152 -1.99 26.81 -6.29
N GLY A 153 -2.89 26.99 -7.25
CA GLY A 153 -2.53 27.14 -8.66
C GLY A 153 -1.69 25.99 -9.20
N GLU A 154 -0.64 26.31 -9.92
CA GLU A 154 0.25 25.34 -10.57
C GLU A 154 0.93 24.35 -9.60
N ALA A 155 1.26 24.79 -8.38
CA ALA A 155 1.87 23.93 -7.38
C ALA A 155 0.93 22.81 -6.93
N LYS A 156 -0.36 23.10 -6.79
CA LYS A 156 -1.40 22.14 -6.45
C LYS A 156 -1.57 21.08 -7.57
N GLU A 157 -1.64 21.51 -8.82
CA GLU A 157 -1.76 20.61 -9.97
C GLU A 157 -0.50 19.76 -10.15
N LYS A 158 0.67 20.36 -9.93
CA LYS A 158 1.94 19.61 -9.94
C LYS A 158 1.96 18.54 -8.83
N TYR A 159 1.53 18.86 -7.62
CA TYR A 159 1.43 17.91 -6.51
C TYR A 159 0.51 16.73 -6.87
N ARG A 160 -0.70 17.01 -7.38
CA ARG A 160 -1.67 16.01 -7.80
C ARG A 160 -1.07 15.02 -8.80
N ARG A 161 -0.45 15.56 -9.86
CA ARG A 161 0.21 14.74 -10.89
C ARG A 161 1.32 13.86 -10.31
N LEU A 162 2.22 14.44 -9.51
CA LEU A 162 3.34 13.71 -8.91
C LEU A 162 2.86 12.62 -7.95
N ASN A 163 1.81 12.87 -7.16
CA ASN A 163 1.27 11.90 -6.23
C ASN A 163 0.61 10.71 -6.96
N THR A 164 -0.11 10.96 -8.04
CA THR A 164 -0.67 9.89 -8.89
C THR A 164 0.42 9.08 -9.56
N GLU A 165 1.45 9.73 -10.12
CA GLU A 165 2.61 9.07 -10.74
C GLU A 165 3.38 8.22 -9.72
N LEU A 166 3.57 8.71 -8.50
CA LEU A 166 4.20 7.97 -7.40
C LEU A 166 3.46 6.67 -7.10
N SER A 167 2.13 6.71 -7.06
CA SER A 167 1.30 5.52 -6.79
C SER A 167 1.44 4.46 -7.88
N VAL A 168 1.43 4.86 -9.15
CA VAL A 168 1.61 3.96 -10.31
C VAL A 168 3.00 3.32 -10.31
N LEU A 169 4.05 4.13 -10.08
CA LEU A 169 5.43 3.62 -10.04
C LEU A 169 5.67 2.67 -8.85
N ALA A 170 5.07 2.97 -7.69
CA ALA A 170 5.18 2.09 -6.53
C ALA A 170 4.51 0.73 -6.77
N LEU A 171 3.34 0.71 -7.41
CA LEU A 171 2.67 -0.53 -7.80
C LEU A 171 3.54 -1.33 -8.77
N ARG A 172 4.04 -0.68 -9.84
CA ARG A 172 4.89 -1.34 -10.85
C ARG A 172 6.17 -1.89 -10.24
N PHE A 173 6.79 -1.16 -9.31
CA PHE A 173 7.96 -1.64 -8.56
C PHE A 173 7.66 -2.97 -7.85
N SER A 174 6.54 -3.04 -7.14
CA SER A 174 6.14 -4.24 -6.39
C SER A 174 5.79 -5.42 -7.30
N GLN A 175 5.11 -5.14 -8.42
CA GLN A 175 4.76 -6.18 -9.41
C GLN A 175 6.00 -6.76 -10.09
N ASN A 176 6.97 -5.93 -10.46
CA ASN A 176 8.23 -6.39 -11.04
C ASN A 176 8.99 -7.29 -10.05
N LEU A 177 9.05 -6.87 -8.78
CA LEU A 177 9.71 -7.66 -7.73
C LEU A 177 9.02 -9.02 -7.54
N LEU A 178 7.68 -9.04 -7.48
CA LEU A 178 6.91 -10.27 -7.35
C LEU A 178 7.18 -11.22 -8.54
N LYS A 179 7.10 -10.71 -9.77
CA LYS A 179 7.31 -11.50 -10.98
C LYS A 179 8.73 -12.06 -11.06
N GLU A 180 9.75 -11.27 -10.76
CA GLU A 180 11.13 -11.74 -10.78
C GLU A 180 11.39 -12.78 -9.67
N THR A 181 10.83 -12.57 -8.47
CA THR A 181 10.89 -13.55 -7.38
C THR A 181 10.30 -14.89 -7.79
N ASN A 182 9.10 -14.88 -8.37
CA ASN A 182 8.38 -16.09 -8.78
C ASN A 182 9.01 -16.81 -9.96
N ASN A 183 9.72 -16.08 -10.83
CA ASN A 183 10.40 -16.66 -11.99
C ASN A 183 11.75 -17.31 -11.66
N TYR A 184 12.33 -17.02 -10.49
CA TYR A 184 13.61 -17.62 -10.11
C TYR A 184 13.46 -19.04 -9.61
N GLU A 185 14.31 -19.93 -10.14
CA GLU A 185 14.38 -21.32 -9.74
C GLU A 185 15.83 -21.81 -9.75
N LEU A 186 16.25 -22.41 -8.65
CA LEU A 186 17.50 -23.14 -8.55
C LEU A 186 17.21 -24.63 -8.40
N SER A 187 17.39 -25.39 -9.49
CA SER A 187 17.27 -26.86 -9.47
C SER A 187 18.52 -27.50 -8.87
N LEU A 188 18.31 -28.41 -7.94
CA LEU A 188 19.41 -29.14 -7.26
C LEU A 188 19.43 -30.61 -7.62
N THR A 189 20.64 -31.14 -7.82
CA THR A 189 20.90 -32.57 -7.92
C THR A 189 20.99 -33.20 -6.53
N THR A 190 20.82 -34.52 -6.44
CA THR A 190 20.90 -35.27 -5.18
C THR A 190 22.21 -35.04 -4.42
N SER A 191 23.35 -34.90 -5.12
CA SER A 191 24.64 -34.62 -4.50
C SER A 191 24.77 -33.22 -3.89
N GLN A 192 23.93 -32.28 -4.32
CA GLN A 192 23.90 -30.88 -3.83
C GLN A 192 23.01 -30.71 -2.60
N LEU A 193 22.28 -31.74 -2.21
CA LEU A 193 21.38 -31.72 -1.06
C LEU A 193 22.08 -31.98 0.28
N GLU A 194 23.38 -32.26 0.27
CA GLU A 194 24.16 -32.59 1.47
C GLU A 194 24.10 -31.46 2.52
N GLY A 195 23.73 -31.83 3.73
CA GLY A 195 23.63 -30.91 4.89
C GLY A 195 22.26 -30.29 5.09
N LEU A 196 21.34 -30.45 4.14
CA LEU A 196 19.98 -29.96 4.28
C LEU A 196 19.13 -30.91 5.15
N PRO A 197 18.34 -30.40 6.10
CA PRO A 197 17.39 -31.20 6.88
C PRO A 197 16.32 -31.87 6.01
N GLU A 198 15.82 -33.04 6.42
CA GLU A 198 14.85 -33.84 5.66
C GLU A 198 13.55 -33.05 5.38
N SER A 199 13.04 -32.33 6.37
CA SER A 199 11.84 -31.48 6.21
C SER A 199 11.98 -30.40 5.13
N MET A 200 13.21 -29.94 4.88
CA MET A 200 13.47 -28.99 3.79
C MET A 200 13.52 -29.69 2.43
N LEU A 201 14.07 -30.90 2.37
CA LEU A 201 14.10 -31.70 1.13
C LEU A 201 12.66 -32.00 0.67
N GLU A 202 11.78 -32.35 1.61
CA GLU A 202 10.35 -32.54 1.32
C GLU A 202 9.70 -31.26 0.77
N SER A 203 9.97 -30.11 1.38
CA SER A 203 9.46 -28.82 0.92
C SER A 203 9.97 -28.47 -0.49
N TYR A 204 11.25 -28.66 -0.78
CA TYR A 204 11.83 -28.38 -2.10
C TYR A 204 11.34 -29.33 -3.18
N ALA A 205 11.11 -30.60 -2.83
CA ALA A 205 10.51 -31.58 -3.72
C ALA A 205 9.03 -31.25 -4.00
N GLN A 206 8.30 -30.79 -2.99
CA GLN A 206 6.92 -30.33 -3.15
C GLN A 206 6.85 -29.11 -4.08
N THR A 207 7.75 -28.11 -3.89
CA THR A 207 7.87 -26.96 -4.79
C THR A 207 8.14 -27.37 -6.24
N ALA A 208 9.04 -28.36 -6.45
CA ALA A 208 9.29 -28.88 -7.79
C ALA A 208 8.04 -29.49 -8.41
N LYS A 209 7.29 -30.29 -7.65
CA LYS A 209 6.05 -30.93 -8.09
C LYS A 209 4.97 -29.90 -8.44
N GLU A 210 4.80 -28.86 -7.63
CA GLU A 210 3.84 -27.76 -7.89
C GLU A 210 4.17 -27.01 -9.17
N LYS A 211 5.46 -26.89 -9.50
CA LYS A 211 5.95 -26.33 -10.77
C LYS A 211 6.00 -27.34 -11.93
N GLY A 212 5.48 -28.54 -11.75
CA GLY A 212 5.45 -29.60 -12.79
C GLY A 212 6.84 -30.15 -13.15
N LYS A 213 7.82 -30.08 -12.23
CA LYS A 213 9.19 -30.51 -12.42
C LYS A 213 9.56 -31.65 -11.46
N GLU A 214 10.60 -32.40 -11.80
CA GLU A 214 11.18 -33.42 -10.93
C GLU A 214 12.36 -32.84 -10.14
N GLY A 215 12.68 -33.48 -9.00
CA GLY A 215 13.82 -33.13 -8.16
C GLY A 215 13.49 -32.13 -7.06
N ASN A 216 14.42 -31.23 -6.80
CA ASN A 216 14.28 -30.23 -5.73
C ASN A 216 14.53 -28.84 -6.31
N ILE A 217 13.62 -27.93 -6.03
CA ILE A 217 13.69 -26.53 -6.49
C ILE A 217 13.73 -25.60 -5.29
N ILE A 218 14.72 -24.71 -5.30
CA ILE A 218 14.86 -23.61 -4.36
C ILE A 218 14.36 -22.33 -5.05
N THR A 219 13.54 -21.56 -4.35
CA THR A 219 13.04 -20.26 -4.79
C THR A 219 13.65 -19.13 -3.95
N LEU A 220 13.35 -17.88 -4.32
CA LEU A 220 13.76 -16.71 -3.53
C LEU A 220 12.80 -16.36 -2.38
N ASP A 221 11.73 -17.12 -2.18
CA ASP A 221 10.83 -16.95 -1.07
C ASP A 221 11.53 -17.21 0.26
N ALA A 222 11.23 -16.40 1.28
CA ALA A 222 11.92 -16.47 2.57
C ALA A 222 11.94 -17.88 3.19
N PRO A 223 10.85 -18.69 3.17
CA PRO A 223 10.86 -20.07 3.67
C PRO A 223 11.79 -21.01 2.90
N SER A 224 12.07 -20.73 1.63
CA SER A 224 13.00 -21.50 0.80
C SER A 224 14.44 -20.97 0.94
N PHE A 225 14.62 -19.66 0.80
CA PHE A 225 15.91 -18.98 0.79
C PHE A 225 16.66 -19.08 2.13
N VAL A 226 16.00 -18.66 3.23
CA VAL A 226 16.68 -18.51 4.54
C VAL A 226 17.24 -19.83 5.07
N PRO A 227 16.46 -20.94 5.09
CA PRO A 227 17.00 -22.21 5.54
C PRO A 227 18.10 -22.76 4.63
N PHE A 228 17.98 -22.58 3.30
CA PHE A 228 19.03 -23.01 2.37
C PHE A 228 20.35 -22.30 2.66
N MET A 229 20.32 -20.97 2.84
CA MET A 229 21.52 -20.20 3.21
C MET A 229 22.14 -20.65 4.52
N LYS A 230 21.33 -21.15 5.46
CA LYS A 230 21.77 -21.60 6.79
C LYS A 230 22.40 -22.97 6.78
N TYR A 231 21.87 -23.92 6.01
CA TYR A 231 22.20 -25.34 6.13
C TYR A 231 22.96 -25.91 4.93
N CYS A 232 22.83 -25.36 3.72
CA CYS A 232 23.53 -25.86 2.56
C CYS A 232 25.05 -25.77 2.77
N LYS A 233 25.78 -26.90 2.57
CA LYS A 233 27.23 -26.93 2.73
C LYS A 233 27.97 -26.31 1.54
N ASP A 234 27.40 -26.38 0.35
CA ASP A 234 28.03 -25.87 -0.86
C ASP A 234 28.02 -24.31 -0.87
N ARG A 235 29.23 -23.76 -0.74
CA ARG A 235 29.43 -22.31 -0.75
C ARG A 235 29.06 -21.67 -2.09
N THR A 236 29.28 -22.35 -3.18
CA THR A 236 29.02 -21.82 -4.54
C THR A 236 27.52 -21.67 -4.77
N LEU A 237 26.74 -22.67 -4.34
CA LEU A 237 25.27 -22.61 -4.41
C LEU A 237 24.70 -21.53 -3.50
N ARG A 238 25.24 -21.37 -2.28
CA ARG A 238 24.83 -20.25 -1.41
C ARG A 238 25.16 -18.91 -2.05
N GLN A 239 26.33 -18.75 -2.66
CA GLN A 239 26.70 -17.52 -3.36
C GLN A 239 25.74 -17.24 -4.54
N GLN A 240 25.45 -18.26 -5.35
CA GLN A 240 24.50 -18.11 -6.47
C GLN A 240 23.14 -17.64 -5.98
N LEU A 241 22.58 -18.29 -4.96
CA LEU A 241 21.28 -17.92 -4.41
C LEU A 241 21.32 -16.53 -3.73
N TYR A 242 22.40 -16.23 -3.01
CA TYR A 242 22.61 -14.90 -2.39
C TYR A 242 22.64 -13.78 -3.43
N MET A 243 23.37 -13.99 -4.52
CA MET A 243 23.44 -13.02 -5.60
C MET A 243 22.05 -12.83 -6.26
N ALA A 244 21.37 -13.93 -6.58
CA ALA A 244 20.04 -13.86 -7.14
C ALA A 244 19.06 -13.07 -6.26
N TYR A 245 19.07 -13.30 -4.94
CA TYR A 245 18.21 -12.58 -3.99
C TYR A 245 18.56 -11.10 -3.89
N ASN A 246 19.85 -10.76 -3.84
CA ASN A 246 20.26 -9.36 -3.59
C ASN A 246 20.35 -8.50 -4.86
N THR A 247 20.21 -9.11 -6.04
CA THR A 247 20.21 -8.40 -7.33
C THR A 247 18.86 -8.46 -8.05
N GLN A 248 17.79 -8.80 -7.35
CA GLN A 248 16.44 -8.80 -7.91
C GLN A 248 16.10 -7.44 -8.53
N CYS A 249 15.46 -7.47 -9.69
CA CYS A 249 15.06 -6.29 -10.46
C CYS A 249 16.19 -5.33 -10.84
N THR A 250 17.43 -5.84 -10.94
CA THR A 250 18.57 -5.05 -11.43
C THR A 250 19.14 -5.57 -12.76
N HIS A 251 18.58 -6.67 -13.27
CA HIS A 251 19.02 -7.31 -14.51
C HIS A 251 18.46 -6.58 -15.74
N ASP A 252 19.09 -6.77 -16.89
CA ASP A 252 18.61 -6.25 -18.17
C ASP A 252 17.44 -7.08 -18.69
N ASN A 253 16.28 -6.92 -18.06
CA ASN A 253 15.04 -7.61 -18.40
C ASN A 253 13.83 -6.67 -18.15
N GLU A 254 12.63 -7.14 -18.47
CA GLU A 254 11.38 -6.38 -18.31
C GLU A 254 11.01 -6.02 -16.87
N TYR A 255 11.63 -6.69 -15.87
CA TYR A 255 11.38 -6.46 -14.44
C TYR A 255 12.39 -5.51 -13.79
N ASN A 256 13.25 -4.87 -14.58
CA ASN A 256 14.26 -3.96 -14.05
C ASN A 256 13.63 -2.73 -13.38
N ASN A 257 13.94 -2.54 -12.10
CA ASN A 257 13.41 -1.43 -11.28
C ASN A 257 14.37 -0.24 -11.15
N MET A 258 15.56 -0.27 -11.73
CA MET A 258 16.57 0.77 -11.52
C MET A 258 16.12 2.17 -11.94
N ASP A 259 15.40 2.29 -13.05
CA ASP A 259 14.85 3.57 -13.49
C ASP A 259 13.60 3.97 -12.71
N ILE A 260 12.79 2.99 -12.30
CA ILE A 260 11.65 3.24 -11.39
C ILE A 260 12.14 3.82 -10.05
N ILE A 261 13.21 3.27 -9.48
CA ILE A 261 13.82 3.78 -8.23
C ILE A 261 14.24 5.24 -8.40
N LYS A 262 14.94 5.58 -9.49
CA LYS A 262 15.36 6.97 -9.77
C LYS A 262 14.16 7.91 -9.86
N GLN A 263 13.11 7.50 -10.58
CA GLN A 263 11.88 8.28 -10.71
C GLN A 263 11.20 8.47 -9.35
N LEU A 264 11.03 7.40 -8.57
CA LEU A 264 10.44 7.46 -7.22
C LEU A 264 11.18 8.43 -6.30
N VAL A 265 12.52 8.39 -6.30
CA VAL A 265 13.35 9.28 -5.48
C VAL A 265 13.19 10.74 -5.93
N ASN A 266 13.24 11.00 -7.24
CA ASN A 266 13.08 12.35 -7.78
C ASN A 266 11.69 12.93 -7.49
N ILE A 267 10.63 12.14 -7.70
CA ILE A 267 9.26 12.56 -7.39
C ILE A 267 9.10 12.88 -5.90
N ARG A 268 9.62 12.03 -5.01
CA ARG A 268 9.58 12.31 -3.57
C ARG A 268 10.32 13.59 -3.20
N MET A 269 11.48 13.84 -3.80
CA MET A 269 12.23 15.08 -3.61
C MET A 269 11.42 16.30 -4.09
N GLU A 270 10.79 16.22 -5.27
CA GLU A 270 9.95 17.30 -5.77
C GLU A 270 8.73 17.57 -4.88
N LEU A 271 8.06 16.52 -4.40
CA LEU A 271 6.95 16.63 -3.46
C LEU A 271 7.37 17.33 -2.15
N VAL A 272 8.51 16.94 -1.59
CA VAL A 272 9.06 17.55 -0.37
C VAL A 272 9.39 19.02 -0.58
N GLN A 273 9.95 19.39 -1.74
CA GLN A 273 10.22 20.78 -2.09
C GLN A 273 8.93 21.61 -2.24
N LEU A 274 7.90 21.05 -2.92
CA LEU A 274 6.60 21.71 -3.06
C LEU A 274 5.93 21.98 -1.71
N LEU A 275 6.04 21.04 -0.79
CA LEU A 275 5.44 21.09 0.54
C LEU A 275 6.29 21.88 1.56
N SER A 276 7.47 22.35 1.17
CA SER A 276 8.45 22.98 2.06
C SER A 276 8.85 22.10 3.27
N LEU A 277 8.82 20.78 3.08
CA LEU A 277 9.11 19.77 4.11
C LEU A 277 10.56 19.27 4.07
N ILE A 278 11.47 19.98 3.42
CA ILE A 278 12.84 19.55 3.19
C ILE A 278 13.59 19.19 4.49
N HIS A 279 13.33 19.92 5.57
CA HIS A 279 13.93 19.65 6.88
C HIS A 279 13.35 18.42 7.60
N ILE A 280 12.16 17.98 7.23
CA ILE A 280 11.51 16.78 7.81
C ILE A 280 12.00 15.52 7.11
N SER A 281 12.39 15.62 5.85
CA SER A 281 12.86 14.50 5.02
C SER A 281 14.37 14.35 5.00
N GLU A 282 15.13 15.25 5.61
CA GLU A 282 16.56 15.06 5.82
C GLU A 282 16.77 13.90 6.80
N PRO A 283 17.62 12.89 6.44
CA PRO A 283 18.00 11.88 7.41
C PRO A 283 18.66 12.59 8.59
N THR A 284 18.14 12.38 9.78
CA THR A 284 18.77 12.88 11.02
C THR A 284 20.22 12.44 11.00
N ARG A 285 21.16 13.39 10.79
CA ARG A 285 22.59 13.14 10.99
C ARG A 285 22.71 12.64 12.42
N ARG A 286 23.10 11.37 12.58
CA ARG A 286 23.53 10.89 13.89
C ARG A 286 24.65 11.82 14.32
N THR A 287 24.40 12.66 15.31
CA THR A 287 25.47 13.34 16.02
C THR A 287 26.41 12.25 16.53
N PRO A 288 27.72 12.33 16.24
CA PRO A 288 28.66 11.38 16.82
C PRO A 288 28.51 11.44 18.34
N ILE A 289 28.25 10.29 18.96
CA ILE A 289 28.29 10.17 20.40
C ILE A 289 29.75 10.38 20.79
N SER A 290 30.04 11.53 21.37
CA SER A 290 31.33 11.86 22.00
C SER A 290 31.55 11.02 23.24
#